data_40958d8b2000e8995ee888e3301436d9
#
_entry.id   40958d8b2000e8995ee888e3301436d9
#
_cell.length_a   1.000
_cell.length_b   1.000
_cell.length_c   1.000
_cell.angle_alpha   90.00
_cell.angle_beta   90.00
_cell.angle_gamma   90.00
#
_symmetry.space_group_name_H-M   'P 1'
#
loop_
_entity.id
_entity.type
_entity.pdbx_description
1 polymer ?
#
loop_
_entity_poly.entity_id
_entity_poly.type
_entity_poly.pdbx_seq_one_letter_code
_entity_poly.pdbx_strand_id
1 'polypeptide(L)'
;VDDDGATTFDVSAVNIEENGDRNPINYVLPPGIEQEVDNTTTTLRQQNEQSLVLKVCNLKDGDSRAAYKTSDLDVRTYKRIKMFVHAEGEEDDLKHGDLSCFIRLGTDFTANYYEYEIPLKPTEHDESSQNDIWPTENEIDIAFEIFQEAKQERNNAGYDVGIPYSWPSSGGKVVVVGNPNLAQVKTIMIGVRNPKKVDINSDDDGLDKCGQIWVNELRLTDFEEQGGWAANSRVTAHLADFGNVT
;
A
#
# COMPACT_ATOMS: atom_id res chain seq x y z
N VAL A 1 -1.51 34.51 -13.09
CA VAL A 1 -0.62 34.04 -12.02
C VAL A 1 0.34 33.12 -12.70
N ASP A 2 1.60 33.51 -12.84
CA ASP A 2 2.63 32.66 -13.39
C ASP A 2 2.75 31.45 -12.46
N ASP A 3 2.46 30.25 -12.97
CA ASP A 3 2.75 28.99 -12.30
C ASP A 3 4.28 28.91 -12.21
N ASP A 4 4.84 29.06 -11.01
CA ASP A 4 6.29 29.04 -10.78
C ASP A 4 6.89 27.63 -10.89
N GLY A 5 6.09 26.66 -11.38
CA GLY A 5 6.47 25.25 -11.50
C GLY A 5 6.65 24.54 -10.16
N ALA A 6 6.08 25.07 -9.09
CA ALA A 6 6.09 24.41 -7.80
C ALA A 6 5.24 23.13 -7.82
N THR A 7 5.72 22.07 -7.20
CA THR A 7 4.95 20.83 -7.04
C THR A 7 3.70 21.08 -6.19
N THR A 8 2.54 20.79 -6.75
CA THR A 8 1.28 20.80 -6.00
C THR A 8 0.94 19.36 -5.55
N PHE A 9 0.26 19.27 -4.42
CA PHE A 9 -0.21 17.99 -3.88
C PHE A 9 -1.54 18.20 -3.17
N ASP A 10 -2.56 17.47 -3.61
CA ASP A 10 -3.89 17.47 -3.02
C ASP A 10 -4.32 16.07 -2.60
N VAL A 11 -5.02 16.00 -1.48
CA VAL A 11 -5.54 14.74 -0.92
C VAL A 11 -7.04 14.88 -0.76
N SER A 12 -7.78 14.05 -1.48
CA SER A 12 -9.25 14.07 -1.51
C SER A 12 -9.82 12.65 -1.51
N ALA A 13 -11.11 12.52 -1.77
CA ALA A 13 -11.76 11.23 -1.96
C ALA A 13 -12.57 11.25 -3.25
N VAL A 14 -12.65 10.10 -3.89
CA VAL A 14 -13.55 9.82 -5.01
C VAL A 14 -14.51 8.71 -4.57
N ASN A 15 -15.77 8.81 -4.97
CA ASN A 15 -16.81 7.87 -4.56
C ASN A 15 -17.82 7.59 -5.68
N ILE A 16 -18.58 6.51 -5.55
CA ILE A 16 -19.48 6.07 -6.61
C ILE A 16 -20.70 7.00 -6.79
N GLU A 17 -21.20 7.62 -5.71
CA GLU A 17 -22.39 8.48 -5.77
C GLU A 17 -22.12 9.80 -6.52
N GLU A 18 -20.93 10.37 -6.32
CA GLU A 18 -20.58 11.69 -6.88
C GLU A 18 -19.74 11.58 -8.15
N ASN A 19 -18.99 10.49 -8.33
CA ASN A 19 -18.00 10.34 -9.39
C ASN A 19 -18.30 9.17 -10.34
N GLY A 20 -19.45 8.49 -10.21
CA GLY A 20 -19.85 7.42 -11.12
C GLY A 20 -20.02 7.86 -12.59
N ASP A 21 -20.30 9.15 -12.83
CA ASP A 21 -20.42 9.76 -14.16
C ASP A 21 -19.29 10.77 -14.44
N ARG A 22 -18.18 10.71 -13.70
CA ARG A 22 -17.05 11.62 -13.86
C ARG A 22 -16.37 11.43 -15.22
N ASN A 23 -15.87 12.50 -15.80
CA ASN A 23 -14.99 12.52 -16.98
C ASN A 23 -13.59 13.03 -16.59
N PRO A 24 -12.49 12.54 -17.22
CA PRO A 24 -12.46 11.57 -18.30
C PRO A 24 -12.73 10.13 -17.87
N ILE A 25 -12.39 9.75 -16.63
CA ILE A 25 -12.56 8.38 -16.11
C ILE A 25 -13.58 8.39 -14.98
N ASN A 26 -14.62 7.57 -15.12
CA ASN A 26 -15.65 7.41 -14.10
C ASN A 26 -15.16 6.48 -12.96
N TYR A 27 -15.63 6.76 -11.75
CA TYR A 27 -15.35 5.87 -10.63
C TYR A 27 -16.19 4.59 -10.71
N VAL A 28 -15.55 3.45 -10.61
CA VAL A 28 -16.17 2.14 -10.45
C VAL A 28 -15.53 1.41 -9.27
N LEU A 29 -16.27 0.48 -8.67
CA LEU A 29 -15.73 -0.33 -7.57
C LEU A 29 -14.58 -1.21 -8.05
N PRO A 30 -13.55 -1.46 -7.21
CA PRO A 30 -12.53 -2.44 -7.53
C PRO A 30 -13.10 -3.85 -7.72
N PRO A 31 -12.43 -4.73 -8.48
CA PRO A 31 -12.89 -6.08 -8.72
C PRO A 31 -13.10 -6.88 -7.43
N GLY A 32 -14.26 -7.52 -7.31
CA GLY A 32 -14.60 -8.34 -6.13
C GLY A 32 -15.01 -7.54 -4.89
N ILE A 33 -15.11 -6.22 -4.99
CA ILE A 33 -15.66 -5.36 -3.93
C ILE A 33 -17.14 -5.08 -4.23
N GLU A 34 -17.98 -5.31 -3.23
CA GLU A 34 -19.42 -5.02 -3.28
C GLU A 34 -19.75 -3.93 -2.25
N GLN A 35 -20.71 -3.08 -2.59
CA GLN A 35 -21.18 -2.07 -1.63
C GLN A 35 -21.86 -2.76 -0.44
N GLU A 36 -21.45 -2.40 0.76
CA GLU A 36 -22.11 -2.86 1.97
C GLU A 36 -23.53 -2.29 2.04
N VAL A 37 -24.46 -3.14 2.46
CA VAL A 37 -25.87 -2.76 2.66
C VAL A 37 -26.07 -2.44 4.13
N ASP A 38 -26.49 -1.22 4.44
CA ASP A 38 -26.90 -0.85 5.79
C ASP A 38 -28.26 -1.48 6.14
N ASN A 39 -28.20 -2.54 6.93
CA ASN A 39 -29.38 -3.26 7.42
C ASN A 39 -29.94 -2.68 8.73
N THR A 40 -29.41 -1.58 9.23
CA THR A 40 -29.84 -0.96 10.51
C THR A 40 -31.08 -0.10 10.36
N THR A 41 -31.43 0.27 9.14
CA THR A 41 -32.62 1.08 8.81
C THR A 41 -33.69 0.26 8.09
N THR A 42 -34.94 0.65 8.20
CA THR A 42 -36.07 0.01 7.50
C THR A 42 -35.99 0.11 5.97
N THR A 43 -35.15 1.03 5.47
CA THR A 43 -34.86 1.19 4.05
C THR A 43 -33.44 0.69 3.79
N LEU A 44 -33.32 -0.37 3.02
CA LEU A 44 -32.02 -0.89 2.58
C LEU A 44 -31.29 0.22 1.82
N ARG A 45 -30.22 0.75 2.41
CA ARG A 45 -29.37 1.77 1.79
C ARG A 45 -27.98 1.17 1.57
N GLN A 46 -27.50 1.24 0.36
CA GLN A 46 -26.10 0.92 0.07
C GLN A 46 -25.20 2.00 0.66
N GLN A 47 -24.13 1.60 1.29
CA GLN A 47 -23.10 2.53 1.76
C GLN A 47 -22.31 3.08 0.58
N ASN A 48 -21.97 4.36 0.66
CA ASN A 48 -21.16 4.99 -0.37
C ASN A 48 -19.72 4.51 -0.24
N GLU A 49 -19.25 3.78 -1.24
CA GLU A 49 -17.86 3.29 -1.31
C GLU A 49 -16.96 4.37 -1.89
N GLN A 50 -15.78 4.55 -1.28
CA GLN A 50 -14.88 5.64 -1.65
C GLN A 50 -13.42 5.22 -1.66
N SER A 51 -12.64 5.85 -2.52
CA SER A 51 -11.19 5.71 -2.60
C SER A 51 -10.48 6.99 -2.18
N LEU A 52 -9.30 6.85 -1.59
CA LEU A 52 -8.39 7.95 -1.34
C LEU A 52 -7.77 8.42 -2.66
N VAL A 53 -7.81 9.71 -2.93
CA VAL A 53 -7.17 10.34 -4.10
C VAL A 53 -5.92 11.08 -3.65
N LEU A 54 -4.81 10.82 -4.33
CA LEU A 54 -3.58 11.60 -4.24
C LEU A 54 -3.33 12.23 -5.61
N LYS A 55 -3.54 13.53 -5.73
CA LYS A 55 -3.32 14.30 -6.96
C LYS A 55 -2.04 15.09 -6.84
N VAL A 56 -1.19 14.98 -7.86
CA VAL A 56 0.07 15.75 -7.98
C VAL A 56 0.11 16.47 -9.30
N CYS A 57 0.74 17.64 -9.34
CA CYS A 57 1.18 18.27 -10.57
C CYS A 57 2.53 18.93 -10.36
N ASN A 58 3.31 19.04 -11.44
CA ASN A 58 4.69 19.49 -11.43
C ASN A 58 5.56 18.66 -10.44
N LEU A 59 5.27 17.37 -10.32
CA LEU A 59 6.07 16.46 -9.48
C LEU A 59 7.42 16.25 -10.17
N LYS A 60 8.47 16.79 -9.56
CA LYS A 60 9.82 16.78 -10.12
C LYS A 60 10.41 15.38 -10.24
N ASP A 61 11.31 15.18 -11.18
CA ASP A 61 12.10 13.96 -11.36
C ASP A 61 12.77 13.53 -10.04
N GLY A 62 12.50 12.33 -9.58
CA GLY A 62 12.97 11.75 -8.31
C GLY A 62 12.19 12.18 -7.07
N ASP A 63 11.23 13.10 -7.17
CA ASP A 63 10.41 13.55 -6.05
C ASP A 63 9.21 12.65 -5.78
N SER A 64 8.68 12.75 -4.57
CA SER A 64 7.47 12.03 -4.14
C SER A 64 6.60 12.88 -3.22
N ARG A 65 5.31 12.55 -3.20
CA ARG A 65 4.34 13.10 -2.25
C ARG A 65 3.53 11.96 -1.65
N ALA A 66 3.16 12.09 -0.38
CA ALA A 66 2.47 11.01 0.31
C ALA A 66 1.55 11.52 1.41
N ALA A 67 0.49 10.76 1.65
CA ALA A 67 -0.34 10.86 2.85
C ALA A 67 0.08 9.78 3.85
N TYR A 68 0.01 10.08 5.14
CA TYR A 68 0.33 9.10 6.17
C TYR A 68 -0.68 9.11 7.31
N LYS A 69 -0.78 7.98 7.96
CA LYS A 69 -1.59 7.80 9.18
C LYS A 69 -0.72 7.18 10.26
N THR A 70 -0.81 7.75 11.46
CA THR A 70 -0.25 7.12 12.66
C THR A 70 -1.14 5.98 13.11
N SER A 71 -0.55 4.84 13.40
CA SER A 71 -1.21 3.61 13.83
C SER A 71 -0.37 2.95 14.92
N ASP A 72 -0.90 1.93 15.55
CA ASP A 72 -0.14 1.03 16.44
C ASP A 72 -0.60 -0.40 16.11
N LEU A 73 0.08 -0.98 15.12
CA LEU A 73 -0.29 -2.26 14.55
C LEU A 73 0.85 -3.27 14.67
N ASP A 74 0.51 -4.48 15.11
CA ASP A 74 1.33 -5.67 14.92
C ASP A 74 0.81 -6.40 13.69
N VAL A 75 1.57 -6.35 12.60
CA VAL A 75 1.16 -6.97 11.33
C VAL A 75 1.71 -8.40 11.16
N ARG A 76 2.46 -8.93 12.13
CA ARG A 76 3.09 -10.26 12.04
C ARG A 76 2.11 -11.42 11.98
N THR A 77 0.89 -11.21 12.47
CA THR A 77 -0.18 -12.21 12.42
C THR A 77 -0.85 -12.33 11.05
N TYR A 78 -0.53 -11.42 10.14
CA TYR A 78 -1.01 -11.42 8.76
C TYR A 78 0.14 -11.81 7.83
N LYS A 79 -0.19 -12.50 6.72
CA LYS A 79 0.82 -12.94 5.75
C LYS A 79 0.99 -11.97 4.59
N ARG A 80 -0.06 -11.22 4.25
CA ARG A 80 -0.07 -10.36 3.06
C ARG A 80 -0.70 -9.01 3.33
N ILE A 81 -0.27 -8.02 2.56
CA ILE A 81 -0.91 -6.72 2.42
C ILE A 81 -1.39 -6.56 0.99
N LYS A 82 -2.63 -6.11 0.82
CA LYS A 82 -3.26 -5.88 -0.48
C LYS A 82 -3.85 -4.49 -0.56
N MET A 83 -3.85 -3.92 -1.78
CA MET A 83 -4.42 -2.61 -2.04
C MET A 83 -4.64 -2.45 -3.54
N PHE A 84 -5.80 -1.95 -3.94
CA PHE A 84 -6.05 -1.57 -5.33
C PHE A 84 -5.53 -0.17 -5.59
N VAL A 85 -4.95 0.03 -6.77
CA VAL A 85 -4.44 1.32 -7.21
C VAL A 85 -4.89 1.58 -8.64
N HIS A 86 -5.49 2.76 -8.85
CA HIS A 86 -5.76 3.34 -10.15
C HIS A 86 -4.80 4.50 -10.40
N ALA A 87 -4.45 4.75 -11.64
CA ALA A 87 -3.64 5.90 -12.03
C ALA A 87 -4.21 6.53 -13.31
N GLU A 88 -4.26 7.87 -13.35
CA GLU A 88 -4.62 8.63 -14.55
C GLU A 88 -3.78 9.92 -14.66
N GLY A 89 -3.50 10.36 -15.89
CA GLY A 89 -2.93 11.66 -16.18
C GLY A 89 -3.98 12.78 -16.16
N GLU A 90 -3.55 14.03 -16.06
CA GLU A 90 -4.43 15.18 -16.33
C GLU A 90 -4.80 15.26 -17.81
N GLU A 91 -3.82 15.00 -18.67
CA GLU A 91 -3.97 14.73 -20.10
C GLU A 91 -3.62 13.27 -20.33
N ASP A 92 -3.97 12.70 -21.47
CA ASP A 92 -3.69 11.31 -21.82
C ASP A 92 -2.25 11.14 -22.30
N ASP A 93 -1.29 11.58 -21.47
CA ASP A 93 0.13 11.67 -21.80
C ASP A 93 1.03 10.82 -20.91
N LEU A 94 0.49 10.32 -19.76
CA LEU A 94 1.24 9.45 -18.86
C LEU A 94 1.48 8.08 -19.49
N LYS A 95 2.69 7.56 -19.34
CA LYS A 95 3.10 6.23 -19.78
C LYS A 95 3.29 5.31 -18.58
N HIS A 96 3.30 4.00 -18.84
CA HIS A 96 3.63 3.02 -17.83
C HIS A 96 4.99 3.31 -17.19
N GLY A 97 5.00 3.47 -15.87
CA GLY A 97 6.20 3.75 -15.08
C GLY A 97 6.57 5.22 -14.91
N ASP A 98 5.90 6.15 -15.58
CA ASP A 98 6.09 7.61 -15.38
C ASP A 98 5.76 8.03 -13.94
N LEU A 99 4.82 7.34 -13.33
CA LEU A 99 4.54 7.42 -11.90
C LEU A 99 4.65 6.05 -11.26
N SER A 100 5.01 6.02 -10.00
CA SER A 100 4.97 4.84 -9.15
C SER A 100 4.13 5.10 -7.90
N CYS A 101 3.46 4.05 -7.41
CA CYS A 101 2.80 4.06 -6.10
C CYS A 101 3.67 3.32 -5.10
N PHE A 102 3.78 3.87 -3.89
CA PHE A 102 4.46 3.17 -2.81
C PHE A 102 3.63 3.13 -1.53
N ILE A 103 3.80 2.04 -0.80
CA ILE A 103 3.33 1.92 0.58
C ILE A 103 4.54 1.77 1.50
N ARG A 104 4.56 2.54 2.60
CA ARG A 104 5.63 2.52 3.59
C ARG A 104 5.07 2.16 4.96
N LEU A 105 5.73 1.23 5.62
CA LEU A 105 5.36 0.69 6.93
C LEU A 105 6.57 0.78 7.86
N GLY A 106 6.43 1.39 9.01
CA GLY A 106 7.56 1.50 9.92
C GLY A 106 7.23 2.04 11.30
N THR A 107 8.24 2.14 12.14
CA THR A 107 8.13 2.87 13.41
C THR A 107 8.12 4.38 13.20
N ASP A 108 8.68 4.82 12.09
CA ASP A 108 8.61 6.18 11.57
C ASP A 108 8.68 6.12 10.03
N PHE A 109 8.51 7.24 9.34
CA PHE A 109 8.48 7.30 7.88
C PHE A 109 9.77 7.86 7.25
N THR A 110 10.82 8.12 8.04
CA THR A 110 12.07 8.72 7.58
C THR A 110 13.28 7.85 7.81
N ALA A 111 13.38 7.19 8.96
CA ALA A 111 14.60 6.51 9.40
C ALA A 111 14.44 5.01 9.63
N ASN A 112 13.21 4.50 9.89
CA ASN A 112 12.98 3.10 10.19
C ASN A 112 11.71 2.59 9.53
N TYR A 113 11.80 2.22 8.27
CA TYR A 113 10.65 1.75 7.48
C TYR A 113 11.02 0.69 6.44
N TYR A 114 10.01 -0.09 6.07
CA TYR A 114 9.93 -0.84 4.83
C TYR A 114 9.07 -0.05 3.85
N GLU A 115 9.44 -0.03 2.59
CA GLU A 115 8.66 0.53 1.51
C GLU A 115 8.53 -0.51 0.40
N TYR A 116 7.34 -0.66 -0.15
CA TYR A 116 7.10 -1.40 -1.38
C TYR A 116 6.60 -0.44 -2.44
N GLU A 117 7.22 -0.44 -3.59
CA GLU A 117 6.93 0.48 -4.69
C GLU A 117 6.72 -0.30 -5.98
N ILE A 118 5.65 0.06 -6.69
CA ILE A 118 5.30 -0.49 -8.00
C ILE A 118 5.25 0.62 -9.04
N PRO A 119 5.71 0.38 -10.29
CA PRO A 119 5.42 1.26 -11.41
C PRO A 119 3.94 1.20 -11.73
N LEU A 120 3.34 2.32 -12.12
CA LEU A 120 1.93 2.40 -12.43
C LEU A 120 1.69 2.35 -13.94
N LYS A 121 0.64 1.63 -14.32
CA LYS A 121 0.04 1.68 -15.64
C LYS A 121 -1.13 2.66 -15.57
N PRO A 122 -1.08 3.80 -16.27
CA PRO A 122 -2.20 4.73 -16.30
C PRO A 122 -3.36 4.14 -17.12
N THR A 123 -4.58 4.53 -16.76
CA THR A 123 -5.80 4.24 -17.53
C THR A 123 -5.95 5.32 -18.60
N GLU A 124 -6.21 4.91 -19.84
CA GLU A 124 -6.48 5.82 -20.95
C GLU A 124 -7.87 6.45 -20.81
N HIS A 125 -8.03 7.68 -21.32
CA HIS A 125 -9.25 8.48 -21.08
C HIS A 125 -10.52 7.93 -21.74
N ASP A 126 -10.41 7.01 -22.69
CA ASP A 126 -11.53 6.34 -23.34
C ASP A 126 -11.90 4.98 -22.70
N GLU A 127 -11.13 4.53 -21.71
CA GLU A 127 -11.36 3.30 -20.98
C GLU A 127 -12.39 3.51 -19.85
N SER A 128 -13.30 2.56 -19.70
CA SER A 128 -14.38 2.61 -18.71
C SER A 128 -14.69 1.28 -18.04
N SER A 129 -13.99 0.21 -18.45
CA SER A 129 -14.24 -1.08 -17.81
C SER A 129 -13.57 -1.15 -16.44
N GLN A 130 -14.15 -1.95 -15.54
CA GLN A 130 -13.61 -2.14 -14.19
C GLN A 130 -12.15 -2.61 -14.20
N ASN A 131 -11.78 -3.49 -15.12
CA ASN A 131 -10.43 -4.03 -15.21
C ASN A 131 -9.42 -3.04 -15.82
N ASP A 132 -9.89 -2.09 -16.64
CA ASP A 132 -9.03 -1.04 -17.18
C ASP A 132 -8.78 0.05 -16.14
N ILE A 133 -9.81 0.37 -15.36
CA ILE A 133 -9.70 1.34 -14.26
C ILE A 133 -8.89 0.78 -13.08
N TRP A 134 -9.03 -0.51 -12.78
CA TRP A 134 -8.27 -1.21 -11.73
C TRP A 134 -7.44 -2.34 -12.33
N PRO A 135 -6.38 -2.02 -13.10
CA PRO A 135 -5.56 -3.04 -13.73
C PRO A 135 -4.80 -3.84 -12.68
N THR A 136 -4.70 -5.16 -12.91
CA THR A 136 -3.99 -6.06 -11.99
C THR A 136 -2.51 -5.73 -11.85
N GLU A 137 -1.91 -5.09 -12.85
CA GLU A 137 -0.53 -4.60 -12.82
C GLU A 137 -0.30 -3.53 -11.74
N ASN A 138 -1.34 -2.78 -11.39
CA ASN A 138 -1.30 -1.76 -10.34
C ASN A 138 -1.70 -2.31 -8.97
N GLU A 139 -2.15 -3.56 -8.86
CA GLU A 139 -2.53 -4.13 -7.56
C GLU A 139 -1.28 -4.37 -6.70
N ILE A 140 -1.27 -3.82 -5.51
CA ILE A 140 -0.31 -4.21 -4.48
C ILE A 140 -0.85 -5.47 -3.81
N ASP A 141 -0.15 -6.58 -3.99
CA ASP A 141 -0.40 -7.86 -3.31
C ASP A 141 0.94 -8.49 -2.93
N ILE A 142 1.44 -8.17 -1.73
CA ILE A 142 2.78 -8.55 -1.28
C ILE A 142 2.75 -9.32 0.03
N ALA A 143 3.54 -10.38 0.12
CA ALA A 143 3.77 -11.11 1.36
C ALA A 143 4.70 -10.32 2.30
N PHE A 144 4.39 -10.29 3.60
CA PHE A 144 5.25 -9.64 4.59
C PHE A 144 6.64 -10.26 4.71
N GLU A 145 6.78 -11.53 4.34
CA GLU A 145 8.04 -12.25 4.33
C GLU A 145 9.11 -11.56 3.48
N ILE A 146 8.73 -10.99 2.34
CA ILE A 146 9.66 -10.32 1.42
C ILE A 146 10.34 -9.09 2.06
N PHE A 147 9.69 -8.42 3.01
CA PHE A 147 10.31 -7.33 3.76
C PHE A 147 11.42 -7.84 4.68
N GLN A 148 11.21 -9.02 5.27
CA GLN A 148 12.20 -9.66 6.13
C GLN A 148 13.37 -10.20 5.32
N GLU A 149 13.11 -10.78 4.16
CA GLU A 149 14.14 -11.24 3.21
C GLU A 149 15.01 -10.06 2.74
N ALA A 150 14.40 -8.98 2.29
CA ALA A 150 15.13 -7.78 1.87
C ALA A 150 16.02 -7.21 2.99
N LYS A 151 15.52 -7.19 4.24
CA LYS A 151 16.29 -6.78 5.40
C LYS A 151 17.45 -7.74 5.69
N GLN A 152 17.24 -9.04 5.55
CA GLN A 152 18.26 -10.05 5.75
C GLN A 152 19.35 -9.93 4.69
N GLU A 153 18.98 -9.78 3.42
CA GLU A 153 19.93 -9.60 2.32
C GLU A 153 20.76 -8.32 2.49
N ARG A 154 20.15 -7.20 2.88
CA ARG A 154 20.89 -6.00 3.24
C ARG A 154 21.94 -6.26 4.31
N ASN A 155 21.56 -6.97 5.37
CA ASN A 155 22.44 -7.25 6.50
C ASN A 155 23.58 -8.21 6.08
N ASN A 156 23.27 -9.24 5.27
CA ASN A 156 24.26 -10.18 4.74
C ASN A 156 25.28 -9.49 3.83
N ALA A 157 24.83 -8.51 3.04
CA ALA A 157 25.68 -7.72 2.16
C ALA A 157 26.51 -6.66 2.91
N GLY A 158 26.28 -6.47 4.21
CA GLY A 158 26.99 -5.48 5.04
C GLY A 158 26.69 -4.03 4.69
N TYR A 159 25.52 -3.76 4.10
CA TYR A 159 25.08 -2.39 3.80
C TYR A 159 24.82 -1.59 5.07
N ASP A 160 25.15 -0.30 5.02
CA ASP A 160 24.82 0.64 6.10
C ASP A 160 23.31 0.72 6.29
N VAL A 161 22.87 0.53 7.53
CA VAL A 161 21.44 0.52 7.88
C VAL A 161 20.75 1.88 7.68
N GLY A 162 21.51 2.98 7.72
CA GLY A 162 21.01 4.34 7.50
C GLY A 162 20.81 4.71 6.02
N ILE A 163 21.30 3.88 5.11
CA ILE A 163 21.19 4.12 3.66
C ILE A 163 20.04 3.27 3.10
N PRO A 164 19.14 3.83 2.26
CA PRO A 164 18.11 3.05 1.62
C PRO A 164 18.66 1.89 0.81
N TYR A 165 18.30 0.67 1.17
CA TYR A 165 18.65 -0.54 0.45
C TYR A 165 17.47 -0.98 -0.42
N SER A 166 17.68 -1.01 -1.72
CA SER A 166 16.65 -1.42 -2.70
C SER A 166 16.84 -2.87 -3.09
N TRP A 167 15.77 -3.65 -2.98
CA TRP A 167 15.68 -5.07 -3.31
C TRP A 167 14.62 -5.31 -4.38
N PRO A 168 14.95 -5.90 -5.53
CA PRO A 168 13.97 -6.17 -6.57
C PRO A 168 12.96 -7.21 -6.10
N SER A 169 11.69 -6.99 -6.43
CA SER A 169 10.57 -7.87 -6.13
C SER A 169 9.71 -8.07 -7.37
N SER A 170 8.87 -9.10 -7.36
CA SER A 170 7.89 -9.33 -8.44
C SER A 170 6.94 -8.13 -8.54
N GLY A 171 6.89 -7.50 -9.71
CA GLY A 171 6.05 -6.33 -9.98
C GLY A 171 6.56 -4.99 -9.45
N GLY A 172 7.70 -4.97 -8.71
CA GLY A 172 8.20 -3.73 -8.13
C GLY A 172 9.52 -3.88 -7.38
N LYS A 173 9.71 -3.08 -6.34
CA LYS A 173 10.88 -3.14 -5.48
C LYS A 173 10.52 -2.94 -4.01
N VAL A 174 11.31 -3.54 -3.14
CA VAL A 174 11.27 -3.30 -1.68
C VAL A 174 12.44 -2.40 -1.31
N VAL A 175 12.18 -1.40 -0.47
CA VAL A 175 13.23 -0.56 0.11
C VAL A 175 13.23 -0.75 1.63
N VAL A 176 14.42 -0.90 2.21
CA VAL A 176 14.59 -1.04 3.66
C VAL A 176 15.51 0.05 4.16
N VAL A 177 15.05 0.82 5.15
CA VAL A 177 15.85 1.86 5.82
C VAL A 177 15.83 1.62 7.32
N GLY A 178 16.96 1.80 7.98
CA GLY A 178 17.06 1.66 9.42
C GLY A 178 16.88 0.23 9.91
N ASN A 179 16.21 0.10 11.04
CA ASN A 179 15.89 -1.19 11.63
C ASN A 179 14.37 -1.34 11.88
N PRO A 180 13.54 -1.33 10.82
CA PRO A 180 12.09 -1.41 10.96
C PRO A 180 11.65 -2.74 11.57
N ASN A 181 10.49 -2.71 12.27
CA ASN A 181 9.93 -3.86 12.95
C ASN A 181 8.43 -3.98 12.64
N LEU A 182 8.03 -5.09 12.02
CA LEU A 182 6.63 -5.39 11.69
C LEU A 182 5.74 -5.66 12.92
N ALA A 183 6.35 -5.90 14.09
CA ALA A 183 5.61 -6.00 15.35
C ALA A 183 5.15 -4.64 15.90
N GLN A 184 5.70 -3.54 15.40
CA GLN A 184 5.47 -2.18 15.91
C GLN A 184 5.39 -1.20 14.75
N VAL A 185 4.39 -1.38 13.90
CA VAL A 185 4.11 -0.44 12.81
C VAL A 185 3.34 0.74 13.37
N LYS A 186 4.00 1.87 13.52
CA LYS A 186 3.43 3.12 14.04
C LYS A 186 2.98 4.08 12.96
N THR A 187 3.46 3.87 11.75
CA THR A 187 3.13 4.74 10.61
C THR A 187 2.90 3.91 9.37
N ILE A 188 1.78 4.18 8.72
CA ILE A 188 1.47 3.71 7.36
C ILE A 188 1.44 4.94 6.47
N MET A 189 2.19 4.92 5.38
CA MET A 189 2.25 6.01 4.41
C MET A 189 1.97 5.43 3.02
N ILE A 190 1.16 6.13 2.25
CA ILE A 190 0.89 5.81 0.84
C ILE A 190 1.24 7.04 0.03
N GLY A 191 1.95 6.85 -1.07
CA GLY A 191 2.40 7.97 -1.86
C GLY A 191 2.57 7.65 -3.33
N VAL A 192 2.76 8.72 -4.07
CA VAL A 192 3.08 8.74 -5.49
C VAL A 192 4.48 9.31 -5.67
N ARG A 193 5.25 8.73 -6.58
CA ARG A 193 6.61 9.17 -6.92
C ARG A 193 6.73 9.30 -8.43
N ASN A 194 7.44 10.35 -8.86
CA ASN A 194 8.04 10.42 -10.17
C ASN A 194 9.42 9.75 -10.05
N PRO A 195 9.64 8.55 -10.61
CA PRO A 195 10.91 7.85 -10.46
C PRO A 195 12.04 8.70 -11.03
N LYS A 196 13.21 8.62 -10.38
CA LYS A 196 14.38 9.38 -10.83
C LYS A 196 14.99 8.75 -12.08
N LYS A 197 15.16 9.54 -13.12
CA LYS A 197 15.94 9.14 -14.28
C LYS A 197 17.38 8.79 -13.90
N VAL A 198 17.77 7.55 -14.11
CA VAL A 198 19.10 7.04 -13.74
C VAL A 198 20.04 6.85 -14.93
N ASP A 199 19.50 6.70 -16.14
CA ASP A 199 20.27 6.44 -17.35
C ASP A 199 19.69 7.24 -18.53
N ILE A 200 20.57 7.70 -19.40
CA ILE A 200 20.19 8.40 -20.65
C ILE A 200 19.40 7.48 -21.61
N ASN A 201 19.57 6.18 -21.47
CA ASN A 201 18.87 5.17 -22.29
C ASN A 201 17.61 4.61 -21.61
N SER A 202 17.22 5.12 -20.43
CA SER A 202 15.97 4.73 -19.80
C SER A 202 14.76 5.30 -20.56
N ASP A 203 13.63 4.60 -20.53
CA ASP A 203 12.37 5.08 -21.10
C ASP A 203 11.79 6.28 -20.34
N ASP A 204 12.30 6.54 -19.15
CA ASP A 204 12.01 7.72 -18.34
C ASP A 204 12.57 8.98 -19.01
N ASP A 205 11.69 9.96 -19.25
CA ASP A 205 12.04 11.22 -19.91
C ASP A 205 12.73 12.23 -18.95
N GLY A 206 12.61 12.05 -17.63
CA GLY A 206 13.13 12.93 -16.58
C GLY A 206 12.37 14.25 -16.46
N LEU A 207 11.14 14.30 -16.98
CA LEU A 207 10.29 15.48 -16.92
C LEU A 207 9.39 15.46 -15.67
N ASP A 208 8.89 16.63 -15.32
CA ASP A 208 7.88 16.78 -14.29
C ASP A 208 6.59 16.08 -14.71
N LYS A 209 5.90 15.46 -13.75
CA LYS A 209 4.67 14.71 -14.02
C LYS A 209 3.47 15.33 -13.30
N CYS A 210 2.32 15.28 -13.98
CA CYS A 210 1.00 15.60 -13.44
C CYS A 210 0.11 14.35 -13.52
N GLY A 211 -0.62 14.04 -12.47
CA GLY A 211 -1.55 12.92 -12.46
C GLY A 211 -2.20 12.72 -11.10
N GLN A 212 -3.09 11.79 -11.05
CA GLN A 212 -3.69 11.36 -9.79
C GLN A 212 -3.75 9.84 -9.68
N ILE A 213 -3.66 9.36 -8.46
CA ILE A 213 -3.87 7.95 -8.13
C ILE A 213 -5.06 7.82 -7.18
N TRP A 214 -5.85 6.78 -7.36
CA TRP A 214 -6.87 6.36 -6.39
C TRP A 214 -6.39 5.12 -5.69
N VAL A 215 -6.60 5.08 -4.39
CA VAL A 215 -6.18 3.95 -3.56
C VAL A 215 -7.38 3.44 -2.80
N ASN A 216 -7.65 2.15 -2.94
CA ASN A 216 -8.78 1.52 -2.28
C ASN A 216 -8.38 0.20 -1.60
N GLU A 217 -9.17 -0.20 -0.59
CA GLU A 217 -9.11 -1.51 0.07
C GLU A 217 -7.72 -1.90 0.57
N LEU A 218 -7.05 -0.99 1.32
CA LEU A 218 -5.85 -1.39 2.05
C LEU A 218 -6.19 -2.44 3.11
N ARG A 219 -5.81 -3.70 2.83
CA ARG A 219 -6.19 -4.88 3.64
C ARG A 219 -4.97 -5.65 4.09
N LEU A 220 -5.03 -6.14 5.33
CA LEU A 220 -4.15 -7.19 5.83
C LEU A 220 -4.90 -8.52 5.68
N THR A 221 -4.31 -9.49 5.00
CA THR A 221 -4.97 -10.76 4.67
C THR A 221 -4.16 -11.97 5.14
N ASP A 222 -4.78 -13.15 5.06
CA ASP A 222 -4.17 -14.42 5.42
C ASP A 222 -3.70 -14.43 6.89
N PHE A 223 -4.66 -14.19 7.80
CA PHE A 223 -4.41 -14.27 9.24
C PHE A 223 -3.91 -15.66 9.63
N GLU A 224 -2.81 -15.73 10.37
CA GLU A 224 -2.21 -16.98 10.81
C GLU A 224 -2.93 -17.51 12.07
N GLU A 225 -3.94 -18.33 11.86
CA GLU A 225 -4.60 -19.08 12.93
C GLU A 225 -3.73 -20.29 13.35
N GLN A 226 -2.58 -20.03 13.96
CA GLN A 226 -1.90 -21.11 14.67
C GLN A 226 -2.60 -21.33 16.02
N GLY A 227 -3.51 -22.29 16.05
CA GLY A 227 -4.14 -22.76 17.26
C GLY A 227 -3.08 -23.32 18.20
N GLY A 228 -2.73 -22.58 19.23
CA GLY A 228 -1.88 -23.09 20.30
C GLY A 228 -2.64 -24.13 21.14
N TRP A 229 -2.17 -25.37 21.14
CA TRP A 229 -2.65 -26.38 22.07
C TRP A 229 -1.99 -26.17 23.43
N ALA A 230 -2.77 -25.74 24.42
CA ALA A 230 -2.35 -25.75 25.82
C ALA A 230 -3.11 -26.89 26.54
N ALA A 231 -2.41 -27.93 26.91
CA ALA A 231 -2.96 -29.00 27.77
C ALA A 231 -2.45 -28.78 29.18
N ASN A 232 -3.36 -28.61 30.14
CA ASN A 232 -3.05 -28.54 31.55
C ASN A 232 -3.71 -29.74 32.23
N SER A 233 -2.92 -30.70 32.76
CA SER A 233 -3.45 -31.84 33.51
C SER A 233 -2.99 -31.76 34.95
N ARG A 234 -3.93 -31.89 35.86
CA ARG A 234 -3.67 -32.02 37.32
C ARG A 234 -4.10 -33.40 37.78
N VAL A 235 -3.15 -34.18 38.26
CA VAL A 235 -3.44 -35.49 38.88
C VAL A 235 -3.29 -35.36 40.39
N THR A 236 -4.37 -35.62 41.14
CA THR A 236 -4.32 -35.66 42.58
C THR A 236 -4.59 -37.11 43.01
N ALA A 237 -3.62 -37.74 43.65
CA ALA A 237 -3.77 -39.09 44.22
C ALA A 237 -3.77 -39.02 45.73
N HIS A 238 -4.79 -39.59 46.35
CA HIS A 238 -4.88 -39.80 47.80
C HIS A 238 -4.33 -41.19 48.14
N LEU A 239 -3.20 -41.20 48.79
CA LEU A 239 -2.55 -42.43 49.26
C LEU A 239 -2.96 -42.62 50.71
N ALA A 240 -4.06 -43.31 50.90
CA ALA A 240 -4.70 -43.65 52.22
C ALA A 240 -3.94 -43.11 53.45
N ASP A 241 -2.90 -43.73 53.89
CA ASP A 241 -2.15 -43.36 55.11
C ASP A 241 -0.77 -42.75 54.82
N PHE A 242 -0.39 -42.50 53.52
CA PHE A 242 0.95 -42.05 53.14
C PHE A 242 1.02 -40.59 52.68
N GLY A 243 -0.09 -39.88 52.58
CA GLY A 243 -0.14 -38.46 52.18
C GLY A 243 -0.75 -38.17 50.81
N ASN A 244 -0.74 -36.89 50.40
CA ASN A 244 -1.26 -36.41 49.12
C ASN A 244 -0.10 -36.04 48.19
N VAL A 245 -0.18 -36.44 46.92
CA VAL A 245 0.72 -36.01 45.84
C VAL A 245 -0.09 -35.16 44.88
N THR A 246 0.42 -33.95 44.58
CA THR A 246 -0.25 -32.98 43.67
C THR A 246 0.67 -32.68 42.53
#